data_1a95b96edbd091eeda4ee566416f2660
#
_entry.id   1a95b96edbd091eeda4ee566416f2660
#
_cell.length_a   1.000
_cell.length_b   1.000
_cell.length_c   1.000
_cell.angle_alpha   90.00
_cell.angle_beta   90.00
_cell.angle_gamma   90.00
#
_symmetry.space_group_name_H-M   'P 1'
#
loop_
_entity.id
_entity.type
_entity.pdbx_description
1 polymer ?
#
loop_
_entity_poly.entity_id
_entity_poly.type
_entity_poly.pdbx_seq_one_letter_code
_entity_poly.pdbx_strand_id
1 'polypeptide(L)'
;MSSSYHPMLNVAIKAARAAGAIINRAALDVEAVRVTAKQTNDFVTEIDHAAEAAIIETLKTAYPGHGIWAEESGQQPGKGREKDHVWIIDPLDGTTNFIHGFPVYCVSIALMVGNRIEQAVVYDPTRNDLFCATRGRGAYLNERRIRVAKRTSLRDCLLSTGFPFRPGDAFQTYMQMLGEVMPKVAGVRRPGSAALDLAYVAAGFSDGFFEMGLSPWDVAAGALLVTEAGGLIGNFTGEPDFLEQKECLAANPRIYGQLVALTGKYSKFASAGDKAAVRQARAAARKTVGKPATPEADAAPDTEDPAERE
;
A
#
# COMPACT_ATOMS: atom_id res chain seq x y z
N MET A 1 -14.94 -26.81 8.31
CA MET A 1 -13.56 -27.23 7.97
C MET A 1 -12.70 -25.99 8.09
N SER A 2 -11.79 -25.94 9.06
CA SER A 2 -10.83 -24.84 9.20
C SER A 2 -9.98 -24.79 7.93
N SER A 3 -10.14 -23.76 7.09
CA SER A 3 -9.27 -23.56 5.96
C SER A 3 -7.89 -23.23 6.53
N SER A 4 -6.95 -24.15 6.40
CA SER A 4 -5.57 -23.88 6.78
C SER A 4 -5.03 -22.81 5.84
N TYR A 5 -4.86 -21.59 6.33
CA TYR A 5 -4.21 -20.52 5.60
C TYR A 5 -2.76 -20.90 5.23
N HIS A 6 -2.24 -20.26 4.20
CA HIS A 6 -0.83 -20.42 3.84
C HIS A 6 0.07 -20.04 5.04
N PRO A 7 1.16 -20.78 5.34
CA PRO A 7 2.02 -20.46 6.50
C PRO A 7 2.47 -19.01 6.58
N MET A 8 2.88 -18.42 5.44
CA MET A 8 3.30 -17.01 5.37
C MET A 8 2.11 -16.06 5.65
N LEU A 9 0.89 -16.40 5.21
CA LEU A 9 -0.30 -15.62 5.53
C LEU A 9 -0.60 -15.64 7.03
N ASN A 10 -0.47 -16.80 7.69
CA ASN A 10 -0.66 -16.90 9.13
C ASN A 10 0.30 -16.00 9.91
N VAL A 11 1.57 -15.92 9.47
CA VAL A 11 2.57 -15.05 10.11
C VAL A 11 2.21 -13.58 9.86
N ALA A 12 1.78 -13.22 8.66
CA ALA A 12 1.33 -11.85 8.35
C ALA A 12 0.10 -11.45 9.18
N ILE A 13 -0.88 -12.36 9.37
CA ILE A 13 -2.04 -12.14 10.24
C ILE A 13 -1.60 -11.92 11.70
N LYS A 14 -0.65 -12.72 12.19
CA LYS A 14 -0.09 -12.54 13.55
C LYS A 14 0.57 -11.17 13.68
N ALA A 15 1.36 -10.76 12.69
CA ALA A 15 2.02 -9.46 12.66
C ALA A 15 1.00 -8.30 12.65
N ALA A 16 -0.02 -8.37 11.79
CA ALA A 16 -1.06 -7.35 11.72
C ALA A 16 -1.86 -7.22 13.03
N ARG A 17 -2.16 -8.33 13.69
CA ARG A 17 -2.83 -8.31 15.01
C ARG A 17 -1.95 -7.74 16.12
N ALA A 18 -0.65 -7.99 16.09
CA ALA A 18 0.31 -7.41 17.05
C ALA A 18 0.36 -5.87 16.89
N ALA A 19 0.47 -5.38 15.66
CA ALA A 19 0.41 -3.95 15.37
C ALA A 19 -0.95 -3.33 15.76
N GLY A 20 -2.05 -3.98 15.40
CA GLY A 20 -3.40 -3.51 15.76
C GLY A 20 -3.64 -3.44 17.27
N ALA A 21 -3.01 -4.30 18.06
CA ALA A 21 -3.09 -4.21 19.52
C ALA A 21 -2.37 -2.95 20.06
N ILE A 22 -1.24 -2.56 19.45
CA ILE A 22 -0.52 -1.31 19.78
C ILE A 22 -1.40 -0.11 19.42
N ILE A 23 -1.96 -0.10 18.20
CA ILE A 23 -2.82 0.98 17.70
C ILE A 23 -4.07 1.14 18.58
N ASN A 24 -4.77 0.05 18.89
CA ASN A 24 -5.97 0.09 19.74
C ASN A 24 -5.67 0.59 21.15
N ARG A 25 -4.52 0.24 21.71
CA ARG A 25 -4.12 0.75 23.04
C ARG A 25 -3.88 2.25 23.01
N ALA A 26 -3.21 2.74 21.98
CA ALA A 26 -2.94 4.16 21.80
C ALA A 26 -4.22 4.96 21.49
N ALA A 27 -5.17 4.37 20.76
CA ALA A 27 -6.46 4.99 20.46
C ALA A 27 -7.33 5.28 21.71
N LEU A 28 -7.02 4.71 22.87
CA LEU A 28 -7.69 5.02 24.13
C LEU A 28 -7.34 6.42 24.68
N ASP A 29 -6.18 6.96 24.28
CA ASP A 29 -5.70 8.29 24.68
C ASP A 29 -4.88 8.91 23.55
N VAL A 30 -5.56 9.28 22.48
CA VAL A 30 -4.93 9.84 21.26
C VAL A 30 -4.23 11.18 21.55
N GLU A 31 -4.71 11.95 22.52
CA GLU A 31 -4.13 13.26 22.88
C GLU A 31 -2.71 13.12 23.46
N ALA A 32 -2.39 11.98 24.06
CA ALA A 32 -1.05 11.68 24.58
C ALA A 32 -0.04 11.24 23.50
N VAL A 33 -0.50 10.95 22.26
CA VAL A 33 0.34 10.46 21.18
C VAL A 33 1.19 11.59 20.59
N ARG A 34 2.49 11.35 20.46
CA ARG A 34 3.40 12.31 19.81
C ARG A 34 3.24 12.25 18.29
N VAL A 35 2.93 13.40 17.70
CA VAL A 35 2.74 13.57 16.26
C VAL A 35 3.92 14.35 15.67
N THR A 36 4.47 13.87 14.58
CA THR A 36 5.49 14.56 13.78
C THR A 36 4.99 14.76 12.36
N ALA A 37 5.15 15.95 11.78
CA ALA A 37 4.85 16.18 10.38
C ALA A 37 6.06 15.75 9.52
N LYS A 38 5.88 14.79 8.60
CA LYS A 38 6.86 14.42 7.58
C LYS A 38 6.97 15.53 6.53
N GLN A 39 5.81 16.04 6.10
CA GLN A 39 5.65 17.19 5.21
C GLN A 39 4.22 17.76 5.34
N THR A 40 3.85 18.73 4.52
CA THR A 40 2.50 19.31 4.55
C THR A 40 1.43 18.22 4.36
N ASN A 41 0.51 18.10 5.34
CA ASN A 41 -0.56 17.10 5.37
C ASN A 41 -0.08 15.62 5.32
N ASP A 42 1.13 15.38 5.80
CA ASP A 42 1.71 14.04 5.92
C ASP A 42 2.29 13.89 7.34
N PHE A 43 1.70 13.02 8.12
CA PHE A 43 1.98 12.86 9.54
C PHE A 43 2.49 11.45 9.84
N VAL A 44 3.30 11.36 10.87
CA VAL A 44 3.74 10.11 11.49
C VAL A 44 3.63 10.25 12.99
N THR A 45 3.33 9.17 13.65
CA THR A 45 3.31 9.10 15.11
C THR A 45 4.32 8.08 15.62
N GLU A 46 4.61 8.12 16.90
CA GLU A 46 5.39 7.08 17.57
C GLU A 46 4.70 5.69 17.47
N ILE A 47 3.38 5.70 17.20
CA ILE A 47 2.58 4.48 17.06
C ILE A 47 2.84 3.81 15.71
N ASP A 48 3.00 4.58 14.61
CA ASP A 48 3.40 4.06 13.29
C ASP A 48 4.72 3.30 13.41
N HIS A 49 5.73 3.91 14.04
CA HIS A 49 7.03 3.27 14.26
C HIS A 49 6.96 2.04 15.16
N ALA A 50 6.17 2.10 16.25
CA ALA A 50 6.02 0.96 17.16
C ALA A 50 5.26 -0.22 16.48
N ALA A 51 4.23 0.09 15.71
CA ALA A 51 3.48 -0.88 14.92
C ALA A 51 4.36 -1.53 13.84
N GLU A 52 5.14 -0.72 13.10
CA GLU A 52 6.07 -1.22 12.09
C GLU A 52 7.14 -2.13 12.70
N ALA A 53 7.74 -1.74 13.82
CA ALA A 53 8.73 -2.55 14.52
C ALA A 53 8.16 -3.92 14.93
N ALA A 54 6.95 -3.97 15.47
CA ALA A 54 6.28 -5.22 15.86
C ALA A 54 5.97 -6.12 14.66
N ILE A 55 5.57 -5.52 13.51
CA ILE A 55 5.35 -6.26 12.26
C ILE A 55 6.67 -6.86 11.79
N ILE A 56 7.72 -6.04 11.66
CA ILE A 56 9.03 -6.48 11.16
C ILE A 56 9.63 -7.56 12.05
N GLU A 57 9.57 -7.39 13.37
CA GLU A 57 10.04 -8.41 14.32
C GLU A 57 9.33 -9.75 14.12
N THR A 58 8.01 -9.74 14.03
CA THR A 58 7.21 -10.95 13.80
C THR A 58 7.57 -11.64 12.49
N LEU A 59 7.68 -10.86 11.40
CA LEU A 59 8.00 -11.38 10.07
C LEU A 59 9.43 -11.90 9.98
N LYS A 60 10.41 -11.16 10.51
CA LYS A 60 11.84 -11.53 10.47
C LYS A 60 12.17 -12.69 11.40
N THR A 61 11.45 -12.86 12.50
CA THR A 61 11.59 -14.04 13.37
C THR A 61 11.21 -15.32 12.62
N ALA A 62 10.15 -15.27 11.80
CA ALA A 62 9.71 -16.42 11.02
C ALA A 62 10.49 -16.60 9.70
N TYR A 63 10.87 -15.48 9.06
CA TYR A 63 11.50 -15.44 7.74
C TYR A 63 12.68 -14.46 7.72
N PRO A 64 13.82 -14.79 8.34
CA PRO A 64 14.95 -13.86 8.47
C PRO A 64 15.59 -13.46 7.14
N GLY A 65 15.42 -14.28 6.09
CA GLY A 65 15.94 -14.04 4.74
C GLY A 65 15.11 -13.09 3.88
N HIS A 66 13.85 -12.82 4.25
CA HIS A 66 12.96 -11.96 3.45
C HIS A 66 13.37 -10.48 3.53
N GLY A 67 13.16 -9.75 2.44
CA GLY A 67 13.26 -8.29 2.41
C GLY A 67 12.07 -7.61 3.08
N ILE A 68 12.24 -6.31 3.36
CA ILE A 68 11.21 -5.42 3.86
C ILE A 68 11.14 -4.20 2.93
N TRP A 69 9.94 -3.74 2.66
CA TRP A 69 9.66 -2.46 2.03
C TRP A 69 8.51 -1.81 2.80
N ALA A 70 8.88 -1.00 3.78
CA ALA A 70 7.94 -0.41 4.71
C ALA A 70 7.90 1.11 4.58
N GLU A 71 6.80 1.70 5.03
CA GLU A 71 6.59 3.15 4.93
C GLU A 71 7.62 3.93 5.74
N GLU A 72 7.87 3.54 6.99
CA GLU A 72 8.66 4.32 7.93
C GLU A 72 10.16 4.00 7.83
N SER A 73 10.54 2.73 7.79
CA SER A 73 11.94 2.30 7.72
C SER A 73 12.48 2.13 6.31
N GLY A 74 11.64 2.24 5.28
CA GLY A 74 12.06 2.12 3.88
C GLY A 74 12.39 0.70 3.44
N GLN A 75 13.37 0.56 2.55
CA GLN A 75 13.70 -0.72 1.93
C GLN A 75 14.90 -1.40 2.59
N GLN A 76 14.72 -2.67 2.94
CA GLN A 76 15.75 -3.58 3.40
C GLN A 76 15.78 -4.80 2.47
N PRO A 77 16.86 -5.04 1.72
CA PRO A 77 16.92 -6.14 0.77
C PRO A 77 16.87 -7.50 1.46
N GLY A 78 16.23 -8.46 0.80
CA GLY A 78 16.26 -9.85 1.23
C GLY A 78 17.64 -10.50 1.05
N LYS A 79 17.87 -11.64 1.71
CA LYS A 79 19.16 -12.36 1.72
C LYS A 79 18.97 -13.82 1.35
N GLY A 80 20.06 -14.43 0.83
CA GLY A 80 20.08 -15.86 0.55
C GLY A 80 19.14 -16.32 -0.56
N ARG A 81 18.53 -17.48 -0.40
CA ARG A 81 17.64 -18.11 -1.39
C ARG A 81 16.29 -17.42 -1.51
N GLU A 82 15.86 -16.70 -0.47
CA GLU A 82 14.56 -16.03 -0.38
C GLU A 82 14.67 -14.51 -0.58
N LYS A 83 15.77 -14.04 -1.20
CA LYS A 83 16.01 -12.60 -1.46
C LYS A 83 14.92 -11.91 -2.26
N ASP A 84 14.18 -12.67 -3.06
CA ASP A 84 13.10 -12.16 -3.90
C ASP A 84 11.74 -12.09 -3.17
N HIS A 85 11.69 -12.51 -1.89
CA HIS A 85 10.54 -12.37 -1.02
C HIS A 85 10.64 -11.06 -0.28
N VAL A 86 9.70 -10.14 -0.52
CA VAL A 86 9.69 -8.80 0.08
C VAL A 86 8.32 -8.53 0.71
N TRP A 87 8.32 -8.22 2.00
CA TRP A 87 7.14 -7.75 2.69
C TRP A 87 6.97 -6.26 2.45
N ILE A 88 5.81 -5.85 1.93
CA ILE A 88 5.40 -4.48 1.72
C ILE A 88 4.45 -4.12 2.85
N ILE A 89 4.76 -3.07 3.62
CA ILE A 89 4.13 -2.80 4.92
C ILE A 89 3.73 -1.34 5.02
N ASP A 90 2.47 -1.10 5.36
CA ASP A 90 1.97 0.13 5.94
C ASP A 90 1.51 -0.19 7.37
N PRO A 91 2.18 0.33 8.39
CA PRO A 91 1.85 0.03 9.77
C PRO A 91 0.54 0.66 10.24
N LEU A 92 0.15 1.80 9.66
CA LEU A 92 -1.05 2.56 10.03
C LEU A 92 -1.57 3.40 8.85
N ASP A 93 -2.17 2.76 7.85
CA ASP A 93 -2.85 3.48 6.76
C ASP A 93 -4.05 4.26 7.32
N GLY A 94 -4.00 5.58 7.17
CA GLY A 94 -4.96 6.50 7.74
C GLY A 94 -4.48 7.20 9.01
N THR A 95 -3.18 7.50 9.15
CA THR A 95 -2.56 8.18 10.30
C THR A 95 -3.29 9.48 10.67
N THR A 96 -3.71 10.29 9.69
CA THR A 96 -4.51 11.50 9.94
C THR A 96 -5.83 11.18 10.64
N ASN A 97 -6.52 10.12 10.22
CA ASN A 97 -7.76 9.67 10.87
C ASN A 97 -7.49 9.24 12.30
N PHE A 98 -6.43 8.46 12.51
CA PHE A 98 -6.03 8.01 13.85
C PHE A 98 -5.77 9.17 14.79
N ILE A 99 -4.98 10.19 14.38
CA ILE A 99 -4.65 11.38 15.18
C ILE A 99 -5.93 12.14 15.61
N HIS A 100 -6.97 12.13 14.77
CA HIS A 100 -8.25 12.79 15.04
C HIS A 100 -9.27 11.89 15.75
N GLY A 101 -8.91 10.65 16.11
CA GLY A 101 -9.85 9.69 16.69
C GLY A 101 -10.96 9.25 15.71
N PHE A 102 -10.78 9.48 14.39
CA PHE A 102 -11.74 9.05 13.38
C PHE A 102 -11.50 7.55 13.04
N PRO A 103 -12.46 6.64 13.31
CA PRO A 103 -12.21 5.21 13.36
C PRO A 103 -12.17 4.54 11.97
N VAL A 104 -11.31 5.06 11.07
CA VAL A 104 -11.06 4.54 9.73
C VAL A 104 -9.56 4.54 9.47
N TYR A 105 -8.90 3.48 9.87
CA TYR A 105 -7.47 3.22 9.66
C TYR A 105 -7.20 1.72 9.77
N CYS A 106 -6.10 1.25 9.20
CA CYS A 106 -5.77 -0.17 9.22
C CYS A 106 -4.27 -0.44 9.17
N VAL A 107 -3.92 -1.70 9.37
CA VAL A 107 -2.60 -2.27 9.07
C VAL A 107 -2.67 -2.94 7.71
N SER A 108 -1.73 -2.65 6.81
CA SER A 108 -1.63 -3.25 5.48
C SER A 108 -0.30 -4.00 5.33
N ILE A 109 -0.36 -5.30 5.01
CA ILE A 109 0.82 -6.16 4.83
C ILE A 109 0.63 -7.00 3.57
N ALA A 110 1.58 -6.91 2.63
CA ALA A 110 1.62 -7.77 1.46
C ALA A 110 2.96 -8.49 1.37
N LEU A 111 2.96 -9.73 0.88
CA LEU A 111 4.17 -10.44 0.46
C LEU A 111 4.27 -10.43 -1.05
N MET A 112 5.30 -9.81 -1.55
CA MET A 112 5.69 -9.86 -2.96
C MET A 112 6.80 -10.91 -3.14
N VAL A 113 6.66 -11.79 -4.13
CA VAL A 113 7.68 -12.75 -4.55
C VAL A 113 8.05 -12.45 -6.01
N GLY A 114 9.27 -12.04 -6.23
CA GLY A 114 9.67 -11.46 -7.52
C GLY A 114 8.86 -10.18 -7.80
N ASN A 115 7.96 -10.23 -8.79
CA ASN A 115 7.11 -9.08 -9.17
C ASN A 115 5.61 -9.36 -8.94
N ARG A 116 5.26 -10.34 -8.09
CA ARG A 116 3.86 -10.72 -7.86
C ARG A 116 3.53 -10.71 -6.38
N ILE A 117 2.40 -10.12 -6.05
CA ILE A 117 1.86 -10.17 -4.69
C ILE A 117 1.25 -11.57 -4.49
N GLU A 118 1.73 -12.30 -3.49
CA GLU A 118 1.34 -13.68 -3.20
C GLU A 118 0.47 -13.80 -1.94
N GLN A 119 0.66 -12.92 -0.95
CA GLN A 119 -0.14 -12.88 0.27
C GLN A 119 -0.56 -11.45 0.55
N ALA A 120 -1.73 -11.26 1.16
CA ALA A 120 -2.24 -9.97 1.57
C ALA A 120 -3.01 -10.05 2.88
N VAL A 121 -2.81 -9.06 3.73
CA VAL A 121 -3.58 -8.81 4.95
C VAL A 121 -3.87 -7.31 5.02
N VAL A 122 -5.14 -6.97 5.21
CA VAL A 122 -5.60 -5.64 5.65
C VAL A 122 -6.40 -5.87 6.93
N TYR A 123 -5.96 -5.28 8.04
CA TYR A 123 -6.58 -5.46 9.34
C TYR A 123 -7.07 -4.13 9.90
N ASP A 124 -8.38 -3.99 10.02
CA ASP A 124 -9.05 -2.89 10.70
C ASP A 124 -9.12 -3.19 12.21
N PRO A 125 -8.31 -2.55 13.05
CA PRO A 125 -8.30 -2.80 14.48
C PRO A 125 -9.53 -2.23 15.18
N THR A 126 -10.21 -1.23 14.60
CA THR A 126 -11.37 -0.59 15.22
C THR A 126 -12.60 -1.50 15.24
N ARG A 127 -12.75 -2.34 14.19
CA ARG A 127 -13.85 -3.29 14.01
C ARG A 127 -13.42 -4.74 14.24
N ASN A 128 -12.12 -4.98 14.41
CA ASN A 128 -11.51 -6.31 14.39
C ASN A 128 -11.82 -7.07 13.09
N ASP A 129 -11.89 -6.34 11.97
CA ASP A 129 -12.14 -6.92 10.65
C ASP A 129 -10.81 -7.30 9.99
N LEU A 130 -10.68 -8.59 9.66
CA LEU A 130 -9.50 -9.16 9.03
C LEU A 130 -9.80 -9.53 7.58
N PHE A 131 -9.29 -8.74 6.64
CA PHE A 131 -9.29 -9.06 5.23
C PHE A 131 -7.97 -9.76 4.89
N CYS A 132 -8.05 -10.90 4.23
CA CYS A 132 -6.85 -11.62 3.82
C CYS A 132 -7.04 -12.37 2.50
N ALA A 133 -5.94 -12.55 1.77
CA ALA A 133 -5.92 -13.32 0.53
C ALA A 133 -4.58 -14.04 0.33
N THR A 134 -4.66 -15.20 -0.31
CA THR A 134 -3.52 -15.89 -0.93
C THR A 134 -3.82 -16.00 -2.41
N ARG A 135 -2.84 -15.70 -3.27
CA ARG A 135 -2.99 -15.80 -4.73
C ARG A 135 -3.51 -17.16 -5.14
N GLY A 136 -4.57 -17.16 -5.97
CA GLY A 136 -5.24 -18.37 -6.46
C GLY A 136 -6.14 -19.08 -5.44
N ARG A 137 -6.30 -18.53 -4.21
CA ARG A 137 -7.12 -19.17 -3.17
C ARG A 137 -8.34 -18.35 -2.75
N GLY A 138 -8.50 -17.15 -3.30
CA GLY A 138 -9.59 -16.23 -3.00
C GLY A 138 -9.29 -15.28 -1.85
N ALA A 139 -10.19 -14.30 -1.68
CA ALA A 139 -10.16 -13.32 -0.62
C ALA A 139 -11.22 -13.63 0.45
N TYR A 140 -10.91 -13.27 1.69
CA TYR A 140 -11.73 -13.56 2.87
C TYR A 140 -11.82 -12.35 3.79
N LEU A 141 -12.97 -12.15 4.41
CA LEU A 141 -13.22 -11.26 5.54
C LEU A 141 -13.67 -12.12 6.73
N ASN A 142 -12.92 -12.11 7.82
CA ASN A 142 -13.22 -12.89 9.03
C ASN A 142 -13.57 -14.34 8.68
N GLU A 143 -12.69 -15.01 7.91
CA GLU A 143 -12.82 -16.40 7.44
C GLU A 143 -13.96 -16.66 6.44
N ARG A 144 -14.79 -15.65 6.12
CA ARG A 144 -15.84 -15.75 5.11
C ARG A 144 -15.32 -15.29 3.75
N ARG A 145 -15.51 -16.13 2.74
CA ARG A 145 -15.10 -15.78 1.37
C ARG A 145 -15.87 -14.57 0.86
N ILE A 146 -15.16 -13.57 0.35
CA ILE A 146 -15.74 -12.35 -0.20
C ILE A 146 -15.65 -12.29 -1.73
N ARG A 147 -16.47 -11.44 -2.33
CA ARG A 147 -16.50 -11.14 -3.76
C ARG A 147 -16.83 -9.68 -3.98
N VAL A 148 -16.29 -9.11 -5.06
CA VAL A 148 -16.66 -7.77 -5.51
C VAL A 148 -18.15 -7.64 -5.82
N ALA A 149 -18.68 -6.43 -5.75
CA ALA A 149 -20.08 -6.11 -6.05
C ALA A 149 -20.47 -6.53 -7.49
N LYS A 150 -21.78 -6.72 -7.71
CA LYS A 150 -22.33 -7.21 -9.00
C LYS A 150 -22.99 -6.13 -9.84
N ARG A 151 -22.92 -4.84 -9.43
CA ARG A 151 -23.50 -3.73 -10.18
C ARG A 151 -22.87 -3.62 -11.56
N THR A 152 -23.66 -3.16 -12.54
CA THR A 152 -23.25 -3.13 -13.95
C THR A 152 -23.32 -1.72 -14.54
N SER A 153 -23.90 -0.76 -13.83
CA SER A 153 -24.05 0.62 -14.23
C SER A 153 -23.42 1.55 -13.20
N LEU A 154 -22.65 2.53 -13.66
CA LEU A 154 -22.04 3.54 -12.79
C LEU A 154 -23.09 4.32 -11.98
N ARG A 155 -24.27 4.56 -12.55
CA ARG A 155 -25.35 5.30 -11.88
C ARG A 155 -25.72 4.69 -10.51
N ASP A 156 -25.57 3.39 -10.37
CA ASP A 156 -25.97 2.65 -9.17
C ASP A 156 -24.77 2.41 -8.22
N CYS A 157 -23.57 2.90 -8.59
CA CYS A 157 -22.33 2.60 -7.88
C CYS A 157 -22.06 3.58 -6.75
N LEU A 158 -21.55 3.02 -5.64
CA LEU A 158 -20.88 3.74 -4.59
C LEU A 158 -19.38 3.60 -4.81
N LEU A 159 -18.68 4.70 -5.04
CA LEU A 159 -17.24 4.73 -5.22
C LEU A 159 -16.54 5.30 -3.98
N SER A 160 -15.30 4.90 -3.76
CA SER A 160 -14.40 5.56 -2.82
C SER A 160 -13.18 6.15 -3.52
N THR A 161 -12.54 7.14 -2.86
CA THR A 161 -11.42 7.89 -3.41
C THR A 161 -10.63 8.57 -2.29
N GLY A 162 -9.40 9.03 -2.59
CA GLY A 162 -8.65 9.98 -1.78
C GLY A 162 -8.46 11.30 -2.51
N PHE A 163 -7.97 12.31 -1.80
CA PHE A 163 -7.69 13.64 -2.36
C PHE A 163 -6.18 13.89 -2.41
N PRO A 164 -5.68 14.46 -3.51
CA PRO A 164 -4.29 14.85 -3.62
C PRO A 164 -4.09 16.21 -2.90
N PHE A 165 -3.45 16.22 -1.73
CA PHE A 165 -3.12 17.43 -0.98
C PHE A 165 -1.64 17.55 -0.61
N ARG A 166 -0.81 16.64 -1.12
CA ARG A 166 0.64 16.75 -0.96
C ARG A 166 1.23 17.73 -1.97
N PRO A 167 2.31 18.45 -1.65
CA PRO A 167 3.01 19.29 -2.62
C PRO A 167 3.41 18.48 -3.87
N GLY A 168 3.10 19.02 -5.05
CA GLY A 168 3.37 18.36 -6.34
C GLY A 168 2.28 17.43 -6.84
N ASP A 169 1.23 17.19 -6.06
CA ASP A 169 0.05 16.47 -6.52
C ASP A 169 -0.70 17.23 -7.60
N ALA A 170 -1.31 16.49 -8.52
CA ALA A 170 -2.08 17.05 -9.63
C ALA A 170 -3.51 17.45 -9.20
N PHE A 171 -3.63 18.33 -8.20
CA PHE A 171 -4.91 18.72 -7.60
C PHE A 171 -5.96 19.16 -8.62
N GLN A 172 -5.60 20.06 -9.55
CA GLN A 172 -6.54 20.58 -10.54
C GLN A 172 -7.03 19.47 -11.49
N THR A 173 -6.12 18.60 -11.94
CA THR A 173 -6.46 17.45 -12.79
C THR A 173 -7.38 16.49 -12.06
N TYR A 174 -7.11 16.23 -10.78
CA TYR A 174 -7.94 15.37 -9.94
C TYR A 174 -9.36 15.98 -9.75
N MET A 175 -9.47 17.26 -9.47
CA MET A 175 -10.77 17.93 -9.29
C MET A 175 -11.61 17.91 -10.58
N GLN A 176 -10.97 18.06 -11.75
CA GLN A 176 -11.66 17.91 -13.03
C GLN A 176 -12.17 16.47 -13.23
N MET A 177 -11.35 15.47 -12.92
CA MET A 177 -11.73 14.06 -12.97
C MET A 177 -12.89 13.76 -12.01
N LEU A 178 -12.80 14.19 -10.76
CA LEU A 178 -13.86 14.03 -9.77
C LEU A 178 -15.17 14.68 -10.23
N GLY A 179 -15.10 15.90 -10.79
CA GLY A 179 -16.24 16.62 -11.33
C GLY A 179 -16.95 15.86 -12.47
N GLU A 180 -16.24 15.02 -13.23
CA GLU A 180 -16.86 14.16 -14.25
C GLU A 180 -17.40 12.84 -13.70
N VAL A 181 -16.81 12.30 -12.65
CA VAL A 181 -17.24 11.04 -12.04
C VAL A 181 -18.48 11.24 -11.18
N MET A 182 -18.51 12.27 -10.33
CA MET A 182 -19.58 12.49 -9.33
C MET A 182 -21.00 12.48 -9.91
N PRO A 183 -21.32 13.18 -11.03
CA PRO A 183 -22.67 13.20 -11.56
C PRO A 183 -23.13 11.89 -12.22
N LYS A 184 -22.21 10.91 -12.37
CA LYS A 184 -22.48 9.63 -13.06
C LYS A 184 -22.63 8.45 -12.11
N VAL A 185 -22.47 8.66 -10.80
CA VAL A 185 -22.51 7.61 -9.77
C VAL A 185 -23.56 7.89 -8.70
N ALA A 186 -23.95 6.87 -7.94
CA ALA A 186 -24.89 7.03 -6.82
C ALA A 186 -24.26 7.84 -5.66
N GLY A 187 -22.95 7.79 -5.52
CA GLY A 187 -22.24 8.57 -4.51
C GLY A 187 -20.75 8.29 -4.50
N VAL A 188 -20.00 9.21 -3.89
CA VAL A 188 -18.57 9.09 -3.66
C VAL A 188 -18.30 9.20 -2.15
N ARG A 189 -17.37 8.44 -1.66
CA ARG A 189 -16.87 8.45 -0.29
C ARG A 189 -15.38 8.78 -0.28
N ARG A 190 -14.93 9.49 0.75
CA ARG A 190 -13.52 9.77 1.02
C ARG A 190 -13.21 9.35 2.46
N PRO A 191 -13.08 8.06 2.76
CA PRO A 191 -12.87 7.59 4.12
C PRO A 191 -11.48 7.92 4.66
N GLY A 192 -10.44 7.88 3.82
CA GLY A 192 -9.09 8.32 4.16
C GLY A 192 -8.14 7.20 4.60
N SER A 193 -8.38 5.98 4.12
CA SER A 193 -7.51 4.81 4.23
C SER A 193 -7.63 4.02 2.93
N ALA A 194 -6.61 4.10 2.07
CA ALA A 194 -6.65 3.51 0.73
C ALA A 194 -6.69 1.98 0.78
N ALA A 195 -5.98 1.36 1.73
CA ALA A 195 -5.99 -0.08 1.90
C ALA A 195 -7.38 -0.59 2.34
N LEU A 196 -8.10 0.13 3.24
CA LEU A 196 -9.48 -0.21 3.58
C LEU A 196 -10.43 0.02 2.41
N ASP A 197 -10.28 1.09 1.65
CA ASP A 197 -11.10 1.36 0.47
C ASP A 197 -11.02 0.21 -0.54
N LEU A 198 -9.81 -0.30 -0.81
CA LEU A 198 -9.59 -1.47 -1.66
C LEU A 198 -10.18 -2.75 -1.05
N ALA A 199 -10.03 -2.94 0.26
CA ALA A 199 -10.63 -4.07 0.96
C ALA A 199 -12.17 -4.03 0.89
N TYR A 200 -12.78 -2.85 0.94
CA TYR A 200 -14.22 -2.66 0.79
C TYR A 200 -14.69 -2.92 -0.65
N VAL A 201 -13.88 -2.59 -1.67
CA VAL A 201 -14.16 -3.02 -3.05
C VAL A 201 -14.14 -4.55 -3.14
N ALA A 202 -13.14 -5.22 -2.54
CA ALA A 202 -13.03 -6.68 -2.54
C ALA A 202 -14.21 -7.35 -1.83
N ALA A 203 -14.75 -6.73 -0.78
CA ALA A 203 -15.92 -7.23 -0.03
C ALA A 203 -17.26 -6.87 -0.68
N GLY A 204 -17.26 -6.01 -1.71
CA GLY A 204 -18.49 -5.54 -2.37
C GLY A 204 -19.28 -4.50 -1.56
N PHE A 205 -18.66 -3.86 -0.56
CA PHE A 205 -19.24 -2.75 0.19
C PHE A 205 -19.23 -1.45 -0.63
N SER A 206 -18.18 -1.25 -1.43
CA SER A 206 -18.11 -0.26 -2.50
C SER A 206 -17.97 -0.96 -3.86
N ASP A 207 -18.28 -0.26 -4.94
CA ASP A 207 -18.28 -0.80 -6.30
C ASP A 207 -16.96 -0.55 -7.03
N GLY A 208 -16.23 0.47 -6.57
CA GLY A 208 -14.93 0.83 -7.14
C GLY A 208 -14.21 1.87 -6.30
N PHE A 209 -12.93 2.01 -6.60
CA PHE A 209 -12.00 2.93 -5.97
C PHE A 209 -11.12 3.57 -7.04
N PHE A 210 -10.79 4.85 -6.89
CA PHE A 210 -9.81 5.54 -7.72
C PHE A 210 -9.07 6.60 -6.91
N GLU A 211 -7.75 6.62 -7.01
CA GLU A 211 -6.91 7.59 -6.31
C GLU A 211 -5.56 7.75 -7.02
N MET A 212 -4.95 8.93 -6.88
CA MET A 212 -3.59 9.22 -7.35
C MET A 212 -2.70 9.65 -6.18
N GLY A 213 -1.37 9.48 -6.35
CA GLY A 213 -0.40 9.84 -5.32
C GLY A 213 -0.08 8.73 -4.32
N LEU A 214 -0.65 7.53 -4.50
CA LEU A 214 -0.48 6.40 -3.62
C LEU A 214 0.91 5.77 -3.71
N SER A 215 1.38 5.27 -2.58
CA SER A 215 2.61 4.49 -2.47
C SER A 215 2.34 2.98 -2.55
N PRO A 216 3.35 2.14 -2.81
CA PRO A 216 3.13 0.70 -2.91
C PRO A 216 2.52 0.04 -1.68
N TRP A 217 2.84 0.53 -0.48
CA TRP A 217 2.30 -0.02 0.76
C TRP A 217 0.81 0.27 0.95
N ASP A 218 0.29 1.39 0.43
CA ASP A 218 -1.14 1.74 0.46
C ASP A 218 -1.98 0.74 -0.36
N VAL A 219 -1.41 0.18 -1.43
CA VAL A 219 -2.20 -0.53 -2.45
C VAL A 219 -1.87 -2.02 -2.60
N ALA A 220 -0.68 -2.48 -2.23
CA ALA A 220 -0.22 -3.83 -2.54
C ALA A 220 -1.13 -4.92 -1.96
N ALA A 221 -1.51 -4.82 -0.68
CA ALA A 221 -2.40 -5.79 -0.06
C ALA A 221 -3.82 -5.73 -0.64
N GLY A 222 -4.36 -4.51 -0.77
CA GLY A 222 -5.67 -4.28 -1.36
C GLY A 222 -5.79 -4.80 -2.79
N ALA A 223 -4.71 -4.68 -3.57
CA ALA A 223 -4.67 -5.19 -4.95
C ALA A 223 -4.89 -6.70 -5.05
N LEU A 224 -4.25 -7.46 -4.18
CA LEU A 224 -4.47 -8.91 -4.15
C LEU A 224 -5.88 -9.25 -3.65
N LEU A 225 -6.38 -8.55 -2.64
CA LEU A 225 -7.75 -8.73 -2.15
C LEU A 225 -8.77 -8.53 -3.28
N VAL A 226 -8.69 -7.43 -4.02
CA VAL A 226 -9.59 -7.12 -5.14
C VAL A 226 -9.50 -8.20 -6.23
N THR A 227 -8.28 -8.58 -6.63
CA THR A 227 -8.07 -9.59 -7.67
C THR A 227 -8.64 -10.95 -7.26
N GLU A 228 -8.38 -11.42 -6.04
CA GLU A 228 -8.84 -12.69 -5.51
C GLU A 228 -10.36 -12.70 -5.22
N ALA A 229 -10.95 -11.52 -5.05
CA ALA A 229 -12.41 -11.36 -4.96
C ALA A 229 -13.10 -11.32 -6.34
N GLY A 230 -12.33 -11.35 -7.44
CA GLY A 230 -12.83 -11.33 -8.81
C GLY A 230 -13.01 -9.93 -9.40
N GLY A 231 -12.37 -8.92 -8.82
CA GLY A 231 -12.26 -7.56 -9.35
C GLY A 231 -11.07 -7.39 -10.29
N LEU A 232 -10.96 -6.20 -10.85
CA LEU A 232 -9.83 -5.73 -11.64
C LEU A 232 -9.19 -4.54 -10.94
N ILE A 233 -7.88 -4.41 -11.08
CA ILE A 233 -7.10 -3.29 -10.58
C ILE A 233 -6.03 -2.90 -11.59
N GLY A 234 -5.75 -1.61 -11.70
CA GLY A 234 -4.75 -1.03 -12.59
C GLY A 234 -4.57 0.46 -12.34
N ASN A 235 -3.86 1.12 -13.23
CA ASN A 235 -3.79 2.57 -13.29
C ASN A 235 -5.06 3.16 -13.97
N PHE A 236 -5.11 4.47 -14.16
CA PHE A 236 -6.27 5.13 -14.78
C PHE A 236 -6.45 4.78 -16.27
N THR A 237 -5.41 4.27 -16.94
CA THR A 237 -5.50 3.75 -18.31
C THR A 237 -5.81 2.25 -18.39
N GLY A 238 -6.03 1.60 -17.25
CA GLY A 238 -6.36 0.19 -17.15
C GLY A 238 -5.16 -0.76 -17.19
N GLU A 239 -3.92 -0.24 -17.12
CA GLU A 239 -2.70 -1.05 -17.16
C GLU A 239 -2.23 -1.50 -15.77
N PRO A 240 -1.43 -2.57 -15.65
CA PRO A 240 -1.07 -3.18 -14.37
C PRO A 240 0.02 -2.41 -13.58
N ASP A 241 0.44 -1.24 -14.05
CA ASP A 241 1.59 -0.50 -13.55
C ASP A 241 1.28 0.42 -12.35
N PHE A 242 0.17 0.20 -11.65
CA PHE A 242 -0.35 1.08 -10.60
C PHE A 242 0.58 1.24 -9.39
N LEU A 243 1.37 0.22 -9.03
CA LEU A 243 2.31 0.30 -7.90
C LEU A 243 3.38 1.38 -8.09
N GLU A 244 3.89 1.54 -9.31
CA GLU A 244 4.96 2.47 -9.60
C GLU A 244 4.46 3.81 -10.13
N GLN A 245 3.29 3.81 -10.78
CA GLN A 245 2.73 5.01 -11.39
C GLN A 245 1.95 5.87 -10.40
N LYS A 246 1.69 5.36 -9.20
CA LYS A 246 0.94 6.05 -8.15
C LYS A 246 -0.47 6.48 -8.56
N GLU A 247 -1.05 5.80 -9.54
CA GLU A 247 -2.43 5.92 -9.97
C GLU A 247 -3.09 4.57 -9.75
N CYS A 248 -4.16 4.51 -8.98
CA CYS A 248 -4.86 3.28 -8.68
C CYS A 248 -6.34 3.39 -9.02
N LEU A 249 -6.85 2.41 -9.75
CA LEU A 249 -8.25 2.24 -10.07
C LEU A 249 -8.62 0.77 -9.88
N ALA A 250 -9.63 0.50 -9.06
CA ALA A 250 -10.13 -0.83 -8.78
C ALA A 250 -11.65 -0.90 -8.84
N ALA A 251 -12.21 -1.96 -9.40
CA ALA A 251 -13.65 -2.20 -9.43
C ALA A 251 -13.99 -3.65 -9.82
N ASN A 252 -15.28 -3.99 -9.80
CA ASN A 252 -15.73 -5.19 -10.49
C ASN A 252 -15.52 -5.06 -12.02
N PRO A 253 -15.40 -6.17 -12.79
CA PRO A 253 -14.99 -6.11 -14.19
C PRO A 253 -15.91 -5.25 -15.11
N ARG A 254 -17.20 -5.14 -14.79
CA ARG A 254 -18.15 -4.36 -15.61
C ARG A 254 -18.04 -2.86 -15.36
N ILE A 255 -17.76 -2.46 -14.14
CA ILE A 255 -17.57 -1.06 -13.73
C ILE A 255 -16.16 -0.59 -14.07
N TYR A 256 -15.15 -1.46 -13.96
CA TYR A 256 -13.76 -1.14 -14.24
C TYR A 256 -13.57 -0.48 -15.62
N GLY A 257 -14.10 -1.09 -16.68
CA GLY A 257 -13.99 -0.52 -18.04
C GLY A 257 -14.68 0.84 -18.19
N GLN A 258 -15.81 1.06 -17.50
CA GLN A 258 -16.50 2.34 -17.50
C GLN A 258 -15.71 3.43 -16.76
N LEU A 259 -15.05 3.06 -15.64
CA LEU A 259 -14.19 3.98 -14.91
C LEU A 259 -12.91 4.32 -15.70
N VAL A 260 -12.25 3.34 -16.31
CA VAL A 260 -11.10 3.57 -17.20
C VAL A 260 -11.45 4.56 -18.32
N ALA A 261 -12.63 4.41 -18.93
CA ALA A 261 -13.08 5.34 -19.97
C ALA A 261 -13.28 6.79 -19.47
N LEU A 262 -13.61 6.96 -18.18
CA LEU A 262 -13.76 8.29 -17.57
C LEU A 262 -12.44 8.88 -17.09
N THR A 263 -11.60 8.06 -16.47
CA THR A 263 -10.38 8.52 -15.76
C THR A 263 -9.15 8.55 -16.65
N GLY A 264 -9.10 7.73 -17.70
CA GLY A 264 -7.91 7.49 -18.52
C GLY A 264 -7.30 8.77 -19.13
N LYS A 265 -8.11 9.75 -19.51
CA LYS A 265 -7.61 11.02 -20.06
C LYS A 265 -6.95 11.92 -19.02
N TYR A 266 -7.16 11.67 -17.74
CA TYR A 266 -6.54 12.39 -16.62
C TYR A 266 -5.25 11.74 -16.13
N SER A 267 -4.89 10.56 -16.66
CA SER A 267 -3.64 9.89 -16.35
C SER A 267 -2.45 10.66 -16.90
N LYS A 268 -1.41 10.79 -16.10
CA LYS A 268 -0.09 11.29 -16.56
C LYS A 268 0.55 10.36 -17.60
N PHE A 269 0.05 9.14 -17.73
CA PHE A 269 0.58 8.07 -18.60
C PHE A 269 -0.35 7.77 -19.79
N ALA A 270 -1.26 8.68 -20.12
CA ALA A 270 -2.25 8.49 -21.18
C ALA A 270 -1.60 8.37 -22.58
N SER A 271 -0.45 9.03 -22.81
CA SER A 271 0.24 8.98 -24.10
C SER A 271 1.14 7.75 -24.24
N ALA A 272 1.31 7.27 -25.48
CA ALA A 272 2.24 6.17 -25.76
C ALA A 272 3.71 6.52 -25.44
N GLY A 273 4.08 7.81 -25.55
CA GLY A 273 5.41 8.33 -25.21
C GLY A 273 5.71 8.24 -23.71
N ASP A 274 4.73 8.60 -22.88
CA ASP A 274 4.86 8.52 -21.42
C ASP A 274 5.01 7.07 -20.94
N LYS A 275 4.25 6.14 -21.56
CA LYS A 275 4.36 4.69 -21.29
C LYS A 275 5.76 4.15 -21.61
N ALA A 276 6.38 4.59 -22.72
CA ALA A 276 7.72 4.20 -23.09
C ALA A 276 8.78 4.75 -22.12
N ALA A 277 8.63 6.01 -21.69
CA ALA A 277 9.53 6.63 -20.71
C ALA A 277 9.49 5.90 -19.34
N VAL A 278 8.30 5.54 -18.86
CA VAL A 278 8.15 4.76 -17.63
C VAL A 278 8.78 3.37 -17.74
N ARG A 279 8.59 2.67 -18.86
CA ARG A 279 9.24 1.38 -19.11
C ARG A 279 10.76 1.47 -19.14
N GLN A 280 11.31 2.54 -19.72
CA GLN A 280 12.76 2.78 -19.75
C GLN A 280 13.30 3.13 -18.35
N ALA A 281 12.62 4.00 -17.59
CA ALA A 281 12.99 4.32 -16.23
C ALA A 281 13.01 3.10 -15.32
N ARG A 282 12.03 2.19 -15.46
CA ARG A 282 11.99 0.89 -14.78
C ARG A 282 13.15 -0.01 -15.13
N ALA A 283 13.48 -0.12 -16.41
CA ALA A 283 14.60 -0.93 -16.86
C ALA A 283 15.94 -0.38 -16.31
N ALA A 284 16.06 0.93 -16.17
CA ALA A 284 17.22 1.59 -15.57
C ALA A 284 17.31 1.36 -14.06
N ALA A 285 16.19 1.54 -13.32
CA ALA A 285 16.13 1.33 -11.88
C ALA A 285 16.43 -0.13 -11.49
N ARG A 286 15.97 -1.11 -12.29
CA ARG A 286 16.31 -2.54 -12.10
C ARG A 286 17.79 -2.84 -12.27
N LYS A 287 18.52 -2.09 -13.11
CA LYS A 287 19.96 -2.26 -13.32
C LYS A 287 20.80 -1.66 -12.18
N THR A 288 20.30 -0.63 -11.49
CA THR A 288 21.00 0.02 -10.37
C THR A 288 20.87 -0.76 -9.05
N VAL A 289 19.77 -1.45 -8.82
CA VAL A 289 19.57 -2.29 -7.61
C VAL A 289 20.47 -3.55 -7.63
N GLY A 290 21.06 -3.93 -8.77
CA GLY A 290 21.95 -5.08 -8.92
C GLY A 290 23.44 -4.80 -8.80
N LYS A 291 23.90 -3.55 -8.58
CA LYS A 291 25.31 -3.22 -8.41
C LYS A 291 25.64 -3.07 -6.90
N PRO A 292 26.50 -3.93 -6.33
CA PRO A 292 27.00 -3.69 -4.99
C PRO A 292 27.82 -2.40 -4.98
N ALA A 293 27.60 -1.55 -3.99
CA ALA A 293 28.44 -0.40 -3.74
C ALA A 293 29.90 -0.91 -3.54
N THR A 294 30.82 -0.43 -4.33
CA THR A 294 32.26 -0.61 -4.11
C THR A 294 32.58 0.10 -2.79
N PRO A 295 33.24 -0.57 -1.82
CA PRO A 295 33.70 0.12 -0.63
C PRO A 295 34.75 1.16 -1.06
N GLU A 296 34.54 2.41 -0.71
CA GLU A 296 35.61 3.41 -0.70
C GLU A 296 36.72 2.91 0.22
N ALA A 297 37.94 2.82 -0.32
CA ALA A 297 39.12 2.49 0.44
C ALA A 297 39.37 3.63 1.43
N ASP A 298 39.26 3.33 2.73
CA ASP A 298 39.73 4.21 3.81
C ASP A 298 41.23 4.52 3.57
N ALA A 299 41.49 5.76 3.21
CA ALA A 299 42.84 6.31 3.27
C ALA A 299 43.22 6.51 4.75
N ALA A 300 44.13 5.73 5.23
CA ALA A 300 44.72 5.89 6.55
C ALA A 300 45.37 7.28 6.66
N PRO A 301 45.24 7.99 7.79
CA PRO A 301 45.99 9.22 8.02
C PRO A 301 47.46 8.87 8.33
N ASP A 302 48.34 9.53 7.58
CA ASP A 302 49.79 9.57 7.85
C ASP A 302 50.02 10.08 9.27
N THR A 303 50.60 9.20 10.11
CA THR A 303 51.19 9.61 11.39
C THR A 303 52.57 10.19 11.15
N GLU A 304 52.67 11.50 11.15
CA GLU A 304 53.94 12.17 11.33
C GLU A 304 54.40 12.09 12.77
N ASP A 305 55.59 11.52 12.93
CA ASP A 305 56.35 11.38 14.18
C ASP A 305 57.04 12.73 14.49
N PRO A 306 56.87 13.35 15.65
CA PRO A 306 57.67 14.50 16.06
C PRO A 306 58.78 14.07 17.03
N ALA A 307 59.88 13.60 16.47
CA ALA A 307 61.14 13.56 17.22
C ALA A 307 62.18 14.40 16.45
N GLU A 308 62.83 15.32 17.17
CA GLU A 308 63.93 16.19 16.87
C GLU A 308 63.60 17.68 16.60
N ARG A 309 63.71 18.42 17.69
CA ARG A 309 64.56 19.63 17.83
C ARG A 309 64.35 20.29 19.20
N GLU A 310 65.51 20.18 19.98
CA GLU A 310 66.04 21.10 21.01
C GLU A 310 65.08 21.84 21.95
#